data_72c0c4894ab746baad2e5fd786ed61e3
#
_entry.id   72c0c4894ab746baad2e5fd786ed61e3
#
_cell.length_a   1.000
_cell.length_b   1.000
_cell.length_c   1.000
_cell.angle_alpha   90.00
_cell.angle_beta   90.00
_cell.angle_gamma   90.00
#
_symmetry.space_group_name_H-M   'P 1'
#
loop_
_entity.id
_entity.type
_entity.pdbx_description
1 polymer ?
#
loop_
_entity_poly.entity_id
_entity_poly.type
_entity_poly.pdbx_seq_one_letter_code
_entity_poly.pdbx_strand_id
1 'polypeptide(L)'
;DMIDLRLASSALPGLSLSLEWAGTRYDQNRMSRLDKQNDEGNGVYAHFETDRLILGSWKATASGTHRSMSADFTTFDRVRDIEFEREWNLGETVNPSGAIGSGEKQSDTEISLDVARNDSTTLSFGLDRLQTGSVFSAHRQRLDVRLDESSLPEVAFEWRRVSTDDERLESGTTWRRHVLRVQPREWRARPFVEWEGEHLDGKRYQTNQTLKPNTFDEIRTGLSTEQGIHSGSLFWESRFEEPLLSGSKRDHIQTFQSKWKVATAKGFSSTVDFGVRRVSDASESPLSSNVNQT
;
A
#
# COMPACT_ATOMS: atom_id res chain seq x y z
N ASP A 1 25.10 -21.16 10.89
CA ASP A 1 24.31 -22.38 10.67
C ASP A 1 22.83 -22.03 10.70
N MET A 2 22.02 -22.68 9.85
CA MET A 2 20.57 -22.53 9.78
C MET A 2 19.92 -23.90 9.68
N ILE A 3 18.82 -24.09 10.40
CA ILE A 3 17.96 -25.27 10.32
C ILE A 3 16.56 -24.79 9.95
N ASP A 4 15.94 -25.45 8.99
CA ASP A 4 14.58 -25.16 8.51
C ASP A 4 13.73 -26.42 8.58
N LEU A 5 12.53 -26.31 9.17
CA LEU A 5 11.54 -27.38 9.27
C LEU A 5 10.23 -26.89 8.69
N ARG A 6 9.66 -27.65 7.74
CA ARG A 6 8.41 -27.32 7.09
C ARG A 6 7.38 -28.44 7.26
N LEU A 7 6.17 -28.07 7.64
CA LEU A 7 5.02 -28.94 7.73
C LEU A 7 3.89 -28.34 6.90
N ALA A 8 3.32 -29.13 5.99
CA ALA A 8 2.15 -28.74 5.23
C ALA A 8 1.08 -29.84 5.37
N SER A 9 -0.18 -29.44 5.51
CA SER A 9 -1.31 -30.34 5.66
C SER A 9 -2.53 -29.83 4.91
N SER A 10 -3.16 -30.70 4.16
CA SER A 10 -4.51 -30.55 3.57
C SER A 10 -5.47 -31.65 4.05
N ALA A 11 -5.22 -32.21 5.24
CA ALA A 11 -6.00 -33.32 5.79
C ALA A 11 -7.44 -32.93 6.16
N LEU A 12 -7.70 -31.63 6.40
CA LEU A 12 -9.05 -31.11 6.62
C LEU A 12 -9.64 -30.69 5.27
N PRO A 13 -10.79 -31.26 4.88
CA PRO A 13 -11.45 -30.86 3.65
C PRO A 13 -11.72 -29.35 3.62
N GLY A 14 -11.30 -28.68 2.58
CA GLY A 14 -11.51 -27.27 2.41
C GLY A 14 -10.55 -26.35 3.16
N LEU A 15 -9.46 -26.88 3.74
CA LEU A 15 -8.47 -26.10 4.47
C LEU A 15 -7.05 -26.58 4.19
N SER A 16 -6.19 -25.70 3.74
CA SER A 16 -4.75 -25.91 3.67
C SER A 16 -4.04 -25.17 4.81
N LEU A 17 -3.07 -25.84 5.42
CA LEU A 17 -2.25 -25.31 6.51
C LEU A 17 -0.79 -25.51 6.18
N SER A 18 0.04 -24.52 6.41
CA SER A 18 1.49 -24.66 6.38
C SER A 18 2.12 -24.02 7.61
N LEU A 19 3.15 -24.68 8.14
CA LEU A 19 3.93 -24.22 9.26
C LEU A 19 5.41 -24.37 8.91
N GLU A 20 6.17 -23.31 9.08
CA GLU A 20 7.61 -23.32 8.92
C GLU A 20 8.25 -22.82 10.21
N TRP A 21 9.31 -23.47 10.62
CA TRP A 21 10.16 -23.05 11.71
C TRP A 21 11.58 -23.00 11.23
N ALA A 22 12.31 -21.91 11.53
CA ALA A 22 13.71 -21.77 11.22
C ALA A 22 14.49 -21.37 12.47
N GLY A 23 15.62 -22.02 12.68
CA GLY A 23 16.59 -21.66 13.70
C GLY A 23 17.89 -21.18 13.05
N THR A 24 18.44 -20.09 13.54
CA THR A 24 19.73 -19.56 13.08
C THR A 24 20.71 -19.51 14.23
N ARG A 25 21.98 -19.79 13.94
CA ARG A 25 23.10 -19.54 14.84
C ARG A 25 24.15 -18.75 14.11
N TYR A 26 24.31 -17.50 14.51
CA TYR A 26 25.23 -16.56 13.87
C TYR A 26 26.02 -15.79 14.93
N ASP A 27 27.27 -16.18 15.12
CA ASP A 27 28.23 -15.48 15.98
C ASP A 27 28.81 -14.28 15.21
N GLN A 28 28.40 -13.09 15.58
CA GLN A 28 28.90 -11.84 15.00
C GLN A 28 30.32 -11.52 15.42
N ASN A 29 30.75 -12.04 16.58
CA ASN A 29 32.05 -11.75 17.15
C ASN A 29 32.83 -13.03 17.50
N ARG A 30 33.26 -13.76 16.48
CA ARG A 30 34.05 -15.01 16.63
C ARG A 30 35.34 -14.88 17.44
N MET A 31 35.81 -13.63 17.65
CA MET A 31 37.03 -13.33 18.39
C MET A 31 36.79 -13.07 19.86
N SER A 32 35.57 -12.81 20.30
CA SER A 32 35.20 -12.55 21.69
C SER A 32 34.55 -13.77 22.33
N ARG A 33 34.97 -14.11 23.55
CA ARG A 33 34.30 -15.13 24.37
C ARG A 33 33.26 -14.53 25.34
N LEU A 34 33.08 -13.23 25.31
CA LEU A 34 32.29 -12.49 26.31
C LEU A 34 30.83 -12.26 25.85
N ASP A 35 30.53 -12.46 24.57
CA ASP A 35 29.23 -12.17 23.99
C ASP A 35 28.71 -13.38 23.20
N LYS A 36 28.14 -14.34 23.92
CA LYS A 36 27.57 -15.56 23.32
C LYS A 36 26.06 -15.71 23.54
N GLN A 37 25.40 -14.69 24.08
CA GLN A 37 24.00 -14.79 24.50
C GLN A 37 23.02 -14.42 23.38
N ASN A 38 23.50 -13.82 22.28
CA ASN A 38 22.71 -13.33 21.14
C ASN A 38 23.01 -14.05 19.82
N ASP A 39 23.62 -15.24 19.88
CA ASP A 39 24.02 -15.99 18.70
C ASP A 39 22.90 -16.86 18.12
N GLU A 40 21.83 -17.09 18.86
CA GLU A 40 20.77 -18.02 18.48
C GLU A 40 19.42 -17.30 18.27
N GLY A 41 18.90 -17.40 17.06
CA GLY A 41 17.61 -16.84 16.70
C GLY A 41 16.66 -17.89 16.16
N ASN A 42 15.36 -17.61 16.25
CA ASN A 42 14.34 -18.44 15.65
C ASN A 42 13.27 -17.62 14.97
N GLY A 43 12.68 -18.22 13.93
CA GLY A 43 11.54 -17.68 13.21
C GLY A 43 10.45 -18.74 13.04
N VAL A 44 9.20 -18.30 13.07
CA VAL A 44 8.02 -19.12 12.80
C VAL A 44 7.19 -18.44 11.73
N TYR A 45 6.75 -19.21 10.76
CA TYR A 45 5.78 -18.78 9.77
C TYR A 45 4.63 -19.80 9.76
N ALA A 46 3.41 -19.32 9.88
CA ALA A 46 2.20 -20.10 9.77
C ALA A 46 1.29 -19.49 8.72
N HIS A 47 0.70 -20.32 7.87
CA HIS A 47 -0.25 -19.90 6.86
C HIS A 47 -1.43 -20.86 6.82
N PHE A 48 -2.63 -20.30 6.65
CA PHE A 48 -3.82 -21.06 6.33
C PHE A 48 -4.55 -20.45 5.14
N GLU A 49 -5.21 -21.30 4.37
CA GLU A 49 -6.09 -20.87 3.29
C GLU A 49 -7.28 -21.85 3.21
N THR A 50 -8.49 -21.32 3.09
CA THR A 50 -9.68 -22.15 2.87
C THR A 50 -9.87 -22.42 1.39
N ASP A 51 -10.39 -23.59 1.05
CA ASP A 51 -10.93 -23.84 -0.28
C ASP A 51 -12.07 -22.85 -0.56
N ARG A 52 -12.38 -22.67 -1.83
CA ARG A 52 -13.45 -21.78 -2.26
C ARG A 52 -14.80 -22.24 -1.72
N LEU A 53 -15.36 -21.47 -0.81
CA LEU A 53 -16.73 -21.64 -0.36
C LEU A 53 -17.68 -21.10 -1.44
N ILE A 54 -18.61 -21.94 -1.90
CA ILE A 54 -19.56 -21.57 -2.95
C ILE A 54 -20.88 -21.16 -2.29
N LEU A 55 -21.26 -19.88 -2.47
CA LEU A 55 -22.48 -19.27 -1.95
C LEU A 55 -23.33 -18.77 -3.13
N GLY A 56 -24.04 -19.68 -3.78
CA GLY A 56 -24.75 -19.38 -5.02
C GLY A 56 -23.80 -19.07 -6.16
N SER A 57 -23.85 -17.86 -6.71
CA SER A 57 -22.94 -17.37 -7.76
C SER A 57 -21.63 -16.77 -7.20
N TRP A 58 -21.49 -16.69 -5.90
CA TRP A 58 -20.32 -16.12 -5.22
C TRP A 58 -19.39 -17.21 -4.73
N LYS A 59 -18.11 -16.91 -4.74
CA LYS A 59 -17.03 -17.74 -4.21
C LYS A 59 -16.30 -16.93 -3.15
N ALA A 60 -16.09 -17.50 -1.99
CA ALA A 60 -15.34 -16.87 -0.92
C ALA A 60 -14.11 -17.71 -0.55
N THR A 61 -13.00 -17.06 -0.29
CA THR A 61 -11.75 -17.65 0.19
C THR A 61 -11.27 -16.83 1.38
N ALA A 62 -10.96 -17.47 2.47
CA ALA A 62 -10.32 -16.82 3.60
C ALA A 62 -8.88 -17.32 3.72
N SER A 63 -7.95 -16.42 3.96
CA SER A 63 -6.55 -16.78 4.21
C SER A 63 -5.98 -15.99 5.38
N GLY A 64 -4.92 -16.52 5.96
CA GLY A 64 -4.20 -15.78 6.99
C GLY A 64 -2.78 -16.27 7.12
N THR A 65 -1.90 -15.34 7.47
CA THR A 65 -0.49 -15.58 7.73
C THR A 65 -0.11 -15.03 9.09
N HIS A 66 0.78 -15.73 9.76
CA HIS A 66 1.44 -15.24 10.96
C HIS A 66 2.93 -15.51 10.84
N ARG A 67 3.74 -14.47 11.03
CA ARG A 67 5.19 -14.56 11.10
C ARG A 67 5.66 -14.00 12.43
N SER A 68 6.59 -14.70 13.07
CA SER A 68 7.25 -14.23 14.29
C SER A 68 8.73 -14.54 14.21
N MET A 69 9.57 -13.56 14.54
CA MET A 69 11.03 -13.67 14.54
C MET A 69 11.55 -13.17 15.87
N SER A 70 12.47 -13.94 16.49
CA SER A 70 13.19 -13.48 17.68
C SER A 70 14.16 -12.34 17.32
N ALA A 71 14.62 -11.63 18.35
CA ALA A 71 15.55 -10.51 18.21
C ALA A 71 16.84 -10.86 17.44
N ASP A 72 17.36 -12.06 17.69
CA ASP A 72 18.65 -12.52 17.16
C ASP A 72 18.52 -13.39 15.90
N PHE A 73 17.29 -13.45 15.32
CA PHE A 73 17.06 -14.19 14.07
C PHE A 73 17.64 -13.44 12.87
N THR A 74 18.61 -14.06 12.21
CA THR A 74 19.26 -13.51 11.03
C THR A 74 18.78 -14.24 9.78
N THR A 75 18.20 -13.51 8.83
CA THR A 75 17.79 -14.04 7.53
C THR A 75 18.91 -13.90 6.51
N PHE A 76 19.06 -14.86 5.62
CA PHE A 76 20.02 -14.78 4.50
C PHE A 76 19.47 -14.00 3.30
N ASP A 77 18.18 -13.77 3.26
CA ASP A 77 17.50 -13.08 2.18
C ASP A 77 16.54 -12.01 2.71
N ARG A 78 16.10 -11.14 1.81
CA ARG A 78 15.15 -10.09 2.15
C ARG A 78 13.77 -10.70 2.45
N VAL A 79 13.34 -10.56 3.69
CA VAL A 79 12.05 -11.12 4.17
C VAL A 79 10.88 -10.21 3.85
N ARG A 80 11.13 -8.94 3.55
CA ARG A 80 10.10 -7.90 3.39
C ARG A 80 10.14 -7.30 2.00
N ASP A 81 8.95 -6.97 1.50
CA ASP A 81 8.79 -6.26 0.23
C ASP A 81 9.41 -4.85 0.27
N ILE A 82 9.79 -4.32 -0.88
CA ILE A 82 10.38 -2.97 -1.02
C ILE A 82 9.41 -1.90 -0.52
N GLU A 83 8.12 -2.10 -0.76
CA GLU A 83 7.06 -1.16 -0.40
C GLU A 83 6.59 -1.31 1.07
N PHE A 84 7.15 -2.25 1.83
CA PHE A 84 6.72 -2.56 3.19
C PHE A 84 6.66 -1.32 4.10
N GLU A 85 7.68 -0.49 4.09
CA GLU A 85 7.73 0.72 4.92
C GLU A 85 6.64 1.71 4.56
N ARG A 86 6.38 1.88 3.27
CA ARG A 86 5.32 2.74 2.76
C ARG A 86 3.93 2.20 3.09
N GLU A 87 3.71 0.92 2.88
CA GLU A 87 2.43 0.26 3.15
C GLU A 87 2.03 0.28 4.63
N TRP A 88 3.02 0.30 5.52
CA TRP A 88 2.81 0.38 6.95
C TRP A 88 2.98 1.79 7.51
N ASN A 89 3.16 2.79 6.64
CA ASN A 89 3.38 4.19 7.04
C ASN A 89 4.49 4.33 8.10
N LEU A 90 5.57 3.57 7.93
CA LEU A 90 6.64 3.53 8.93
C LEU A 90 7.56 4.74 8.85
N GLY A 91 7.55 5.54 7.81
CA GLY A 91 8.26 6.79 7.61
C GLY A 91 9.71 6.83 8.14
N GLU A 92 10.43 7.88 7.85
CA GLU A 92 11.80 8.12 8.39
C GLU A 92 11.87 8.14 9.93
N THR A 93 10.71 8.19 10.59
CA THR A 93 10.61 8.32 12.04
C THR A 93 10.81 7.02 12.80
N VAL A 94 10.57 5.89 12.15
CA VAL A 94 10.63 4.57 12.81
C VAL A 94 12.04 4.01 12.74
N ASN A 95 12.79 4.35 11.71
CA ASN A 95 14.19 3.91 11.63
C ASN A 95 15.02 4.65 10.58
N PRO A 96 15.83 5.66 10.96
CA PRO A 96 16.76 6.31 10.03
C PRO A 96 17.78 5.36 9.39
N SER A 97 17.97 4.18 9.95
CA SER A 97 18.92 3.16 9.46
C SER A 97 18.27 2.02 8.67
N GLY A 98 16.96 2.09 8.40
CA GLY A 98 16.24 1.10 7.58
C GLY A 98 16.06 -0.28 8.24
N ALA A 99 16.49 -0.47 9.46
CA ALA A 99 16.33 -1.71 10.19
C ALA A 99 15.24 -1.55 11.26
N ILE A 100 13.99 -1.92 10.97
CA ILE A 100 13.01 -2.10 12.04
C ILE A 100 13.61 -3.16 12.97
N GLY A 101 14.11 -2.68 14.12
CA GLY A 101 14.47 -3.53 15.24
C GLY A 101 15.51 -4.61 14.96
N SER A 102 16.73 -4.24 14.53
CA SER A 102 17.84 -5.13 14.81
C SER A 102 17.95 -5.24 16.35
N GLY A 103 17.65 -6.44 16.87
CA GLY A 103 17.68 -6.70 18.31
C GLY A 103 16.31 -6.67 19.00
N GLU A 104 15.19 -6.67 18.31
CA GLU A 104 13.84 -6.80 18.89
C GLU A 104 13.02 -7.90 18.21
N LYS A 105 12.22 -8.61 19.02
CA LYS A 105 11.26 -9.59 18.50
C LYS A 105 10.28 -8.90 17.57
N GLN A 106 10.02 -9.51 16.41
CA GLN A 106 9.05 -9.01 15.44
C GLN A 106 7.96 -10.03 15.21
N SER A 107 6.73 -9.54 15.03
CA SER A 107 5.62 -10.38 14.55
C SER A 107 4.73 -9.60 13.61
N ASP A 108 4.27 -10.26 12.56
CA ASP A 108 3.25 -9.78 11.65
C ASP A 108 2.15 -10.84 11.49
N THR A 109 0.93 -10.38 11.43
CA THR A 109 -0.25 -11.21 11.23
C THR A 109 -1.12 -10.54 10.18
N GLU A 110 -1.51 -11.30 9.16
CA GLU A 110 -2.42 -10.84 8.11
C GLU A 110 -3.59 -11.82 8.02
N ILE A 111 -4.80 -11.29 7.86
CA ILE A 111 -6.01 -12.07 7.63
C ILE A 111 -6.74 -11.41 6.45
N SER A 112 -7.13 -12.19 5.46
CA SER A 112 -7.92 -11.71 4.33
C SER A 112 -9.15 -12.56 4.08
N LEU A 113 -10.17 -11.90 3.52
CA LEU A 113 -11.37 -12.51 2.99
C LEU A 113 -11.58 -11.97 1.57
N ASP A 114 -11.53 -12.86 0.60
CA ASP A 114 -11.76 -12.57 -0.80
C ASP A 114 -13.09 -13.18 -1.24
N VAL A 115 -13.97 -12.37 -1.79
CA VAL A 115 -15.27 -12.78 -2.31
C VAL A 115 -15.35 -12.40 -3.77
N ALA A 116 -15.60 -13.33 -4.64
CA ALA A 116 -15.68 -13.13 -6.07
C ALA A 116 -16.94 -13.76 -6.66
N ARG A 117 -17.61 -13.04 -7.56
CA ARG A 117 -18.67 -13.60 -8.40
C ARG A 117 -18.12 -14.12 -9.72
N ASN A 118 -17.16 -13.41 -10.27
CA ASN A 118 -16.39 -13.73 -11.45
C ASN A 118 -14.99 -13.08 -11.32
N ASP A 119 -14.15 -13.18 -12.33
CA ASP A 119 -12.78 -12.65 -12.27
C ASP A 119 -12.73 -11.10 -12.24
N SER A 120 -13.86 -10.44 -12.56
CA SER A 120 -13.94 -8.98 -12.65
C SER A 120 -14.83 -8.34 -11.56
N THR A 121 -15.64 -9.12 -10.86
CA THR A 121 -16.47 -8.65 -9.73
C THR A 121 -15.97 -9.27 -8.45
N THR A 122 -15.21 -8.48 -7.68
CA THR A 122 -14.48 -8.94 -6.49
C THR A 122 -14.64 -7.99 -5.33
N LEU A 123 -14.60 -8.52 -4.13
CA LEU A 123 -14.53 -7.82 -2.86
C LEU A 123 -13.42 -8.48 -2.03
N SER A 124 -12.40 -7.72 -1.66
CA SER A 124 -11.32 -8.17 -0.79
C SER A 124 -11.27 -7.33 0.47
N PHE A 125 -11.21 -7.98 1.60
CA PHE A 125 -11.08 -7.33 2.90
C PHE A 125 -9.87 -7.90 3.65
N GLY A 126 -9.02 -7.05 4.23
CA GLY A 126 -7.83 -7.44 4.96
C GLY A 126 -7.70 -6.73 6.31
N LEU A 127 -7.24 -7.49 7.31
CA LEU A 127 -6.85 -7.00 8.62
C LEU A 127 -5.45 -7.47 8.92
N ASP A 128 -4.55 -6.54 9.20
CA ASP A 128 -3.15 -6.84 9.40
C ASP A 128 -2.64 -6.18 10.69
N ARG A 129 -1.70 -6.83 11.36
CA ARG A 129 -1.05 -6.31 12.56
C ARG A 129 0.44 -6.54 12.46
N LEU A 130 1.22 -5.50 12.71
CA LEU A 130 2.67 -5.54 12.85
C LEU A 130 3.05 -5.14 14.27
N GLN A 131 3.98 -5.86 14.88
CA GLN A 131 4.50 -5.54 16.21
C GLN A 131 6.03 -5.74 16.21
N THR A 132 6.74 -4.79 16.82
CA THR A 132 8.18 -4.86 17.03
C THR A 132 8.50 -4.57 18.49
N GLY A 133 9.04 -5.55 19.18
CA GLY A 133 9.19 -5.50 20.62
C GLY A 133 7.89 -5.31 21.38
N SER A 134 7.96 -4.61 22.50
CA SER A 134 6.80 -4.17 23.27
C SER A 134 6.40 -2.73 22.97
N VAL A 135 7.17 -2.02 22.16
CA VAL A 135 7.15 -0.55 22.06
C VAL A 135 6.55 -0.03 20.75
N PHE A 136 6.49 -0.87 19.72
CA PHE A 136 5.92 -0.48 18.44
C PHE A 136 4.81 -1.43 18.01
N SER A 137 3.67 -0.88 17.62
CA SER A 137 2.58 -1.63 17.00
C SER A 137 1.94 -0.85 15.84
N ALA A 138 1.53 -1.57 14.81
CA ALA A 138 0.76 -1.03 13.70
C ALA A 138 -0.40 -1.95 13.34
N HIS A 139 -1.53 -1.35 12.98
CA HIS A 139 -2.72 -2.04 12.51
C HIS A 139 -3.10 -1.50 11.15
N ARG A 140 -3.27 -2.39 10.16
CA ARG A 140 -3.70 -2.04 8.81
C ARG A 140 -5.04 -2.68 8.49
N GLN A 141 -5.91 -1.91 7.87
CA GLN A 141 -7.19 -2.34 7.32
C GLN A 141 -7.20 -2.03 5.83
N ARG A 142 -7.66 -2.98 5.02
CA ARG A 142 -7.76 -2.86 3.56
C ARG A 142 -9.14 -3.28 3.11
N LEU A 143 -9.69 -2.55 2.14
CA LEU A 143 -10.92 -2.91 1.44
C LEU A 143 -10.73 -2.58 -0.04
N ASP A 144 -10.84 -3.58 -0.89
CA ASP A 144 -10.77 -3.46 -2.33
C ASP A 144 -12.07 -4.01 -2.93
N VAL A 145 -12.75 -3.18 -3.71
CA VAL A 145 -14.02 -3.52 -4.37
C VAL A 145 -13.86 -3.28 -5.86
N ARG A 146 -14.16 -4.27 -6.66
CA ARG A 146 -14.26 -4.14 -8.10
C ARG A 146 -15.60 -4.69 -8.58
N LEU A 147 -16.35 -3.85 -9.24
CA LEU A 147 -17.62 -4.19 -9.86
C LEU A 147 -17.49 -3.97 -11.36
N ASP A 148 -17.54 -5.05 -12.12
CA ASP A 148 -17.41 -5.04 -13.56
C ASP A 148 -18.47 -5.97 -14.17
N GLU A 149 -19.72 -5.50 -14.16
CA GLU A 149 -20.86 -6.20 -14.78
C GLU A 149 -21.27 -5.52 -16.08
N SER A 150 -21.69 -6.29 -17.06
CA SER A 150 -21.99 -5.81 -18.43
C SER A 150 -23.07 -4.71 -18.49
N SER A 151 -23.95 -4.65 -17.50
CA SER A 151 -25.05 -3.68 -17.44
C SER A 151 -24.74 -2.43 -16.61
N LEU A 152 -23.59 -2.39 -15.93
CA LEU A 152 -23.21 -1.31 -15.01
C LEU A 152 -21.88 -0.68 -15.45
N PRO A 153 -21.62 0.58 -15.07
CA PRO A 153 -20.27 1.12 -15.15
C PRO A 153 -19.29 0.25 -14.35
N GLU A 154 -18.05 0.17 -14.82
CA GLU A 154 -16.97 -0.38 -14.02
C GLU A 154 -16.73 0.54 -12.82
N VAL A 155 -16.71 -0.03 -11.62
CA VAL A 155 -16.41 0.67 -10.38
C VAL A 155 -15.23 -0.03 -9.72
N ALA A 156 -14.18 0.71 -9.43
CA ALA A 156 -13.07 0.27 -8.61
C ALA A 156 -12.97 1.18 -7.38
N PHE A 157 -12.96 0.59 -6.21
CA PHE A 157 -12.80 1.30 -4.94
C PHE A 157 -11.73 0.62 -4.10
N GLU A 158 -10.75 1.38 -3.67
CA GLU A 158 -9.71 0.97 -2.73
C GLU A 158 -9.77 1.85 -1.48
N TRP A 159 -9.69 1.23 -0.33
CA TRP A 159 -9.60 1.94 0.94
C TRP A 159 -8.55 1.27 1.83
N ARG A 160 -7.69 2.08 2.41
CA ARG A 160 -6.62 1.64 3.31
C ARG A 160 -6.57 2.55 4.52
N ARG A 161 -6.37 1.95 5.68
CA ARG A 161 -6.12 2.67 6.93
C ARG A 161 -5.01 1.97 7.68
N VAL A 162 -4.01 2.74 8.11
CA VAL A 162 -2.91 2.28 8.94
C VAL A 162 -2.87 3.15 10.18
N SER A 163 -2.90 2.53 11.35
CA SER A 163 -2.69 3.21 12.63
C SER A 163 -1.43 2.66 13.26
N THR A 164 -0.51 3.53 13.66
CA THR A 164 0.75 3.18 14.30
C THR A 164 0.82 3.78 15.69
N ASP A 165 1.45 3.07 16.59
CA ASP A 165 1.78 3.52 17.94
C ASP A 165 3.24 3.16 18.24
N ASP A 166 4.04 4.16 18.62
CA ASP A 166 5.45 3.99 18.96
C ASP A 166 5.73 4.66 20.33
N GLU A 167 5.80 3.83 21.35
CA GLU A 167 6.04 4.30 22.73
C GLU A 167 7.43 4.93 22.89
N ARG A 168 8.44 4.53 22.09
CA ARG A 168 9.80 5.11 22.16
C ARG A 168 9.82 6.56 21.72
N LEU A 169 8.99 6.88 20.72
CA LEU A 169 8.87 8.22 20.16
C LEU A 169 7.70 8.98 20.77
N GLU A 170 6.95 8.36 21.69
CA GLU A 170 5.70 8.89 22.22
C GLU A 170 4.81 9.42 21.09
N SER A 171 4.71 8.65 20.00
CA SER A 171 4.04 9.09 18.77
C SER A 171 2.99 8.08 18.33
N GLY A 172 1.86 8.60 17.87
CA GLY A 172 0.82 7.82 17.23
C GLY A 172 0.40 8.48 15.93
N THR A 173 0.23 7.69 14.87
CA THR A 173 -0.21 8.19 13.56
C THR A 173 -1.37 7.37 13.03
N THR A 174 -2.22 8.01 12.26
CA THR A 174 -3.25 7.33 11.47
C THR A 174 -3.17 7.85 10.03
N TRP A 175 -2.82 6.97 9.12
CA TRP A 175 -2.84 7.22 7.70
C TRP A 175 -4.07 6.58 7.07
N ARG A 176 -4.75 7.31 6.20
CA ARG A 176 -5.93 6.85 5.45
C ARG A 176 -5.77 7.21 4.00
N ARG A 177 -6.05 6.28 3.12
CA ARG A 177 -6.10 6.51 1.68
C ARG A 177 -7.35 5.86 1.11
N HIS A 178 -7.98 6.54 0.15
CA HIS A 178 -9.05 5.98 -0.65
C HIS A 178 -8.89 6.39 -2.12
N VAL A 179 -9.29 5.49 -3.00
CA VAL A 179 -9.36 5.73 -4.44
C VAL A 179 -10.68 5.16 -4.92
N LEU A 180 -11.50 5.98 -5.56
CA LEU A 180 -12.72 5.56 -6.23
C LEU A 180 -12.60 5.92 -7.70
N ARG A 181 -12.79 4.95 -8.59
CA ARG A 181 -12.83 5.15 -10.03
C ARG A 181 -14.13 4.58 -10.60
N VAL A 182 -14.78 5.36 -11.44
CA VAL A 182 -16.01 4.98 -12.15
C VAL A 182 -15.83 5.29 -13.62
N GLN A 183 -16.09 4.29 -14.50
CA GLN A 183 -16.02 4.47 -15.95
C GLN A 183 -17.00 3.52 -16.67
N PRO A 184 -17.65 3.93 -17.75
CA PRO A 184 -18.46 3.02 -18.57
C PRO A 184 -17.55 2.05 -19.33
N ARG A 185 -17.99 0.80 -19.47
CA ARG A 185 -17.19 -0.28 -20.05
C ARG A 185 -17.15 -0.27 -21.58
N GLU A 186 -18.29 -0.08 -22.21
CA GLU A 186 -18.48 -0.38 -23.65
C GLU A 186 -18.34 0.81 -24.59
N TRP A 187 -18.02 1.99 -24.06
CA TRP A 187 -17.89 3.17 -24.87
C TRP A 187 -16.51 3.26 -25.53
N ARG A 188 -16.46 3.64 -26.80
CA ARG A 188 -15.21 3.86 -27.51
C ARG A 188 -14.37 4.99 -26.89
N ALA A 189 -15.04 6.07 -26.50
CA ALA A 189 -14.48 7.11 -25.65
C ALA A 189 -15.10 6.94 -24.26
N ARG A 190 -14.31 6.51 -23.28
CA ARG A 190 -14.76 6.19 -21.93
C ARG A 190 -14.59 7.41 -21.03
N PRO A 191 -15.67 8.12 -20.70
CA PRO A 191 -15.57 9.11 -19.63
C PRO A 191 -15.25 8.42 -18.31
N PHE A 192 -14.45 9.05 -17.48
CA PHE A 192 -14.16 8.53 -16.16
C PHE A 192 -14.21 9.64 -15.12
N VAL A 193 -14.52 9.23 -13.90
CA VAL A 193 -14.37 10.04 -12.70
C VAL A 193 -13.52 9.22 -11.72
N GLU A 194 -12.50 9.87 -11.17
CA GLU A 194 -11.64 9.30 -10.14
C GLU A 194 -11.58 10.28 -8.98
N TRP A 195 -11.77 9.78 -7.78
CA TRP A 195 -11.62 10.53 -6.56
C TRP A 195 -10.58 9.82 -5.69
N GLU A 196 -9.52 10.52 -5.35
CA GLU A 196 -8.45 10.05 -4.48
C GLU A 196 -8.31 10.99 -3.28
N GLY A 197 -8.13 10.41 -2.11
CA GLY A 197 -7.78 11.18 -0.92
C GLY A 197 -6.75 10.43 -0.08
N GLU A 198 -5.84 11.21 0.47
CA GLU A 198 -4.83 10.74 1.41
C GLU A 198 -4.77 11.67 2.61
N HIS A 199 -4.90 11.11 3.80
CA HIS A 199 -4.92 11.86 5.05
C HIS A 199 -3.98 11.22 6.06
N LEU A 200 -3.06 12.00 6.58
CA LEU A 200 -2.17 11.60 7.66
C LEU A 200 -2.47 12.45 8.89
N ASP A 201 -3.00 11.82 9.92
CA ASP A 201 -3.20 12.42 11.24
C ASP A 201 -2.15 11.85 12.21
N GLY A 202 -1.50 12.70 13.00
CA GLY A 202 -0.57 12.22 14.00
C GLY A 202 0.13 13.31 14.77
N LYS A 203 0.65 12.95 15.94
CA LYS A 203 1.45 13.83 16.79
C LYS A 203 2.76 13.13 17.13
N ARG A 204 3.83 13.87 17.04
CA ARG A 204 5.14 13.51 17.57
C ARG A 204 5.31 14.25 18.90
N TYR A 205 5.17 13.55 20.01
CA TYR A 205 5.13 14.18 21.33
C TYR A 205 6.45 14.83 21.75
N GLN A 206 7.61 14.24 21.35
CA GLN A 206 8.92 14.74 21.79
C GLN A 206 9.36 16.07 21.18
N THR A 207 8.79 16.50 20.06
CA THR A 207 9.28 17.71 19.36
C THR A 207 8.24 18.80 19.17
N ASN A 208 6.99 18.60 19.62
CA ASN A 208 5.83 19.42 19.24
C ASN A 208 5.69 19.64 17.72
N GLN A 209 6.43 18.89 16.92
CA GLN A 209 6.33 18.94 15.47
C GLN A 209 5.17 18.04 15.06
N THR A 210 4.14 18.65 14.53
CA THR A 210 3.16 17.96 13.71
C THR A 210 3.91 17.29 12.57
N LEU A 211 3.79 15.98 12.42
CA LEU A 211 4.29 15.30 11.23
C LEU A 211 3.73 16.04 10.02
N LYS A 212 4.58 16.34 9.04
CA LYS A 212 4.12 17.03 7.82
C LYS A 212 2.98 16.20 7.22
N PRO A 213 1.73 16.66 7.28
CA PRO A 213 0.64 15.89 6.72
C PRO A 213 0.82 15.85 5.20
N ASN A 214 0.87 14.66 4.65
CA ASN A 214 0.69 14.49 3.22
C ASN A 214 -0.82 14.28 2.99
N THR A 215 -1.59 15.33 3.25
CA THR A 215 -3.06 15.29 3.20
C THR A 215 -3.52 16.00 1.96
N PHE A 216 -4.21 15.28 1.11
CA PHE A 216 -4.84 15.84 -0.08
C PHE A 216 -6.16 15.16 -0.42
N ASP A 217 -7.02 15.89 -1.12
CA ASP A 217 -8.18 15.38 -1.84
C ASP A 217 -8.07 15.79 -3.31
N GLU A 218 -8.23 14.83 -4.20
CA GLU A 218 -8.11 15.00 -5.64
C GLU A 218 -9.33 14.43 -6.36
N ILE A 219 -9.86 15.20 -7.29
CA ILE A 219 -10.87 14.73 -8.24
C ILE A 219 -10.29 14.86 -9.64
N ARG A 220 -10.27 13.75 -10.36
CA ARG A 220 -9.87 13.67 -11.74
C ARG A 220 -11.06 13.24 -12.60
N THR A 221 -11.34 13.97 -13.66
CA THR A 221 -12.38 13.63 -14.62
C THR A 221 -11.87 13.77 -16.03
N GLY A 222 -12.30 12.90 -16.92
CA GLY A 222 -11.77 12.92 -18.27
C GLY A 222 -12.36 11.88 -19.19
N LEU A 223 -11.71 11.71 -20.32
CA LEU A 223 -12.01 10.73 -21.36
C LEU A 223 -10.77 9.89 -21.62
N SER A 224 -10.94 8.59 -21.76
CA SER A 224 -9.91 7.69 -22.24
C SER A 224 -10.41 6.90 -23.45
N THR A 225 -9.51 6.58 -24.36
CA THR A 225 -9.81 5.72 -25.51
C THR A 225 -8.67 4.76 -25.77
N GLU A 226 -9.03 3.56 -26.14
CA GLU A 226 -8.08 2.54 -26.57
C GLU A 226 -8.69 1.79 -27.77
N GLN A 227 -8.17 2.05 -28.96
CA GLN A 227 -8.68 1.48 -30.21
C GLN A 227 -7.52 1.06 -31.10
N GLY A 228 -7.26 -0.25 -31.15
CA GLY A 228 -6.24 -0.81 -32.01
C GLY A 228 -4.86 -0.20 -31.79
N ILE A 229 -4.39 0.57 -32.77
CA ILE A 229 -3.08 1.24 -32.73
C ILE A 229 -3.09 2.59 -32.00
N HIS A 230 -4.27 3.10 -31.62
CA HIS A 230 -4.45 4.40 -30.99
C HIS A 230 -4.89 4.22 -29.54
N SER A 231 -4.23 4.92 -28.62
CA SER A 231 -4.69 5.11 -27.26
C SER A 231 -4.51 6.57 -26.87
N GLY A 232 -5.43 7.08 -26.07
CA GLY A 232 -5.34 8.46 -25.61
C GLY A 232 -6.15 8.72 -24.37
N SER A 233 -5.76 9.74 -23.66
CA SER A 233 -6.51 10.28 -22.52
C SER A 233 -6.49 11.79 -22.53
N LEU A 234 -7.58 12.36 -22.07
CA LEU A 234 -7.75 13.77 -21.81
C LEU A 234 -8.38 13.89 -20.44
N PHE A 235 -7.79 14.60 -19.52
CA PHE A 235 -8.37 14.77 -18.20
C PHE A 235 -8.09 16.14 -17.58
N TRP A 236 -8.98 16.51 -16.71
CA TRP A 236 -8.84 17.61 -15.78
C TRP A 236 -8.78 17.06 -14.37
N GLU A 237 -7.87 17.60 -13.56
CA GLU A 237 -7.61 17.24 -12.18
C GLU A 237 -7.74 18.48 -11.31
N SER A 238 -8.36 18.33 -10.17
CA SER A 238 -8.45 19.34 -9.13
C SER A 238 -8.00 18.71 -7.80
N ARG A 239 -6.92 19.20 -7.26
CA ARG A 239 -6.30 18.70 -6.03
C ARG A 239 -6.21 19.79 -4.97
N PHE A 240 -6.64 19.47 -3.78
CA PHE A 240 -6.54 20.30 -2.59
C PHE A 240 -5.53 19.68 -1.64
N GLU A 241 -4.43 20.38 -1.37
CA GLU A 241 -3.39 19.93 -0.44
C GLU A 241 -3.47 20.72 0.86
N GLU A 242 -3.31 20.03 1.99
CA GLU A 242 -3.13 20.73 3.26
C GLU A 242 -1.72 21.29 3.35
N PRO A 243 -1.57 22.55 3.76
CA PRO A 243 -0.26 23.20 3.81
C PRO A 243 0.63 22.57 4.88
N LEU A 244 1.92 22.53 4.59
CA LEU A 244 2.96 21.98 5.48
C LEU A 244 3.12 22.80 6.79
N LEU A 245 2.57 24.02 6.87
CA LEU A 245 2.66 24.88 8.01
C LEU A 245 1.27 25.12 8.61
N SER A 246 1.15 24.91 9.92
CA SER A 246 -0.07 25.22 10.66
C SER A 246 -0.46 26.68 10.47
N GLY A 247 -1.68 26.92 9.98
CA GLY A 247 -2.26 28.26 9.81
C GLY A 247 -2.25 28.83 8.40
N SER A 248 -1.62 28.16 7.43
CA SER A 248 -1.75 28.50 6.01
C SER A 248 -3.03 27.90 5.41
N LYS A 249 -3.53 28.52 4.35
CA LYS A 249 -4.71 28.05 3.63
C LYS A 249 -4.32 26.86 2.73
N ARG A 250 -5.29 25.98 2.42
CA ARG A 250 -5.11 24.84 1.53
C ARG A 250 -4.68 25.29 0.13
N ASP A 251 -3.66 24.63 -0.42
CA ASP A 251 -3.27 24.86 -1.81
C ASP A 251 -4.27 24.19 -2.75
N HIS A 252 -4.61 24.86 -3.83
CA HIS A 252 -5.48 24.34 -4.87
C HIS A 252 -4.70 24.21 -6.18
N ILE A 253 -4.54 23.00 -6.63
CA ILE A 253 -3.82 22.66 -7.85
C ILE A 253 -4.83 22.21 -8.90
N GLN A 254 -4.79 22.81 -10.06
CA GLN A 254 -5.58 22.38 -11.23
C GLN A 254 -4.63 21.96 -12.33
N THR A 255 -4.86 20.78 -12.88
CA THR A 255 -4.07 20.22 -13.97
C THR A 255 -5.01 19.85 -15.11
N PHE A 256 -4.66 20.27 -16.31
CA PHE A 256 -5.25 19.76 -17.53
C PHE A 256 -4.18 18.99 -18.28
N GLN A 257 -4.44 17.74 -18.62
CA GLN A 257 -3.48 16.90 -19.33
C GLN A 257 -4.14 16.15 -20.49
N SER A 258 -3.42 16.08 -21.59
CA SER A 258 -3.77 15.30 -22.78
C SER A 258 -2.59 14.42 -23.17
N LYS A 259 -2.81 13.14 -23.28
CA LYS A 259 -1.78 12.17 -23.68
C LYS A 259 -2.32 11.27 -24.79
N TRP A 260 -1.59 11.21 -25.88
CA TRP A 260 -1.96 10.41 -27.05
C TRP A 260 -0.77 9.54 -27.47
N LYS A 261 -1.06 8.29 -27.74
CA LYS A 261 -0.08 7.31 -28.22
C LYS A 261 -0.61 6.65 -29.48
N VAL A 262 0.25 6.55 -30.47
CA VAL A 262 0.03 5.78 -31.72
C VAL A 262 1.12 4.73 -31.78
N ALA A 263 0.74 3.46 -31.91
CA ALA A 263 1.70 2.35 -32.05
C ALA A 263 1.31 1.52 -33.27
N THR A 264 2.24 1.36 -34.22
CA THR A 264 2.02 0.54 -35.42
C THR A 264 2.51 -0.88 -35.23
N ALA A 265 1.93 -1.82 -35.99
CA ALA A 265 2.37 -3.23 -35.98
C ALA A 265 3.84 -3.43 -36.42
N LYS A 266 4.47 -2.43 -37.02
CA LYS A 266 5.88 -2.46 -37.47
C LYS A 266 6.87 -1.94 -36.40
N GLY A 267 6.42 -1.75 -35.16
CA GLY A 267 7.29 -1.32 -34.05
C GLY A 267 7.50 0.19 -33.93
N PHE A 268 6.90 1.01 -34.79
CA PHE A 268 6.91 2.47 -34.60
C PHE A 268 5.89 2.85 -33.53
N SER A 269 6.32 3.68 -32.55
CA SER A 269 5.41 4.31 -31.61
C SER A 269 5.74 5.80 -31.46
N SER A 270 4.70 6.61 -31.38
CA SER A 270 4.78 8.05 -31.10
C SER A 270 3.87 8.38 -29.94
N THR A 271 4.36 9.21 -29.02
CA THR A 271 3.57 9.72 -27.90
C THR A 271 3.63 11.24 -27.92
N VAL A 272 2.46 11.87 -27.78
CA VAL A 272 2.32 13.31 -27.58
C VAL A 272 1.72 13.50 -26.20
N ASP A 273 2.39 14.27 -25.36
CA ASP A 273 1.92 14.64 -24.02
C ASP A 273 1.87 16.18 -23.95
N PHE A 274 0.73 16.68 -23.51
CA PHE A 274 0.51 18.11 -23.29
C PHE A 274 -0.12 18.30 -21.92
N GLY A 275 0.43 19.20 -21.11
CA GLY A 275 -0.10 19.49 -19.79
C GLY A 275 -0.03 20.98 -19.45
N VAL A 276 -1.07 21.48 -18.79
CA VAL A 276 -1.11 22.81 -18.18
C VAL A 276 -1.45 22.63 -16.71
N ARG A 277 -0.62 23.15 -15.84
CA ARG A 277 -0.83 23.13 -14.40
C ARG A 277 -0.95 24.54 -13.86
N ARG A 278 -1.99 24.77 -13.10
CA ARG A 278 -2.23 26.01 -12.37
C ARG A 278 -2.18 25.72 -10.86
N VAL A 279 -1.35 26.42 -10.14
CA VAL A 279 -1.32 26.41 -8.68
C VAL A 279 -1.87 27.75 -8.21
N SER A 280 -2.95 27.75 -7.46
CA SER A 280 -3.47 28.91 -6.77
C SER A 280 -3.15 28.73 -5.29
N ASP A 281 -2.19 29.52 -4.83
CA ASP A 281 -1.94 29.70 -3.42
C ASP A 281 -3.12 30.51 -2.85
N ALA A 282 -3.59 30.13 -1.69
CA ALA A 282 -4.61 30.88 -0.97
C ALA A 282 -4.08 32.20 -0.37
N SER A 283 -2.78 32.46 -0.46
CA SER A 283 -2.16 33.77 -0.26
C SER A 283 -1.99 34.42 -1.62
N GLU A 284 -2.67 35.52 -1.87
CA GLU A 284 -2.79 36.36 -3.07
C GLU A 284 -1.51 36.62 -3.92
N SER A 285 -0.77 35.58 -4.29
CA SER A 285 0.37 35.72 -5.19
C SER A 285 0.04 35.25 -6.61
N PRO A 286 0.36 35.99 -7.63
CA PRO A 286 0.01 35.66 -8.99
C PRO A 286 0.83 34.47 -9.50
N LEU A 287 0.11 33.61 -10.11
CA LEU A 287 0.39 32.39 -10.83
C LEU A 287 1.70 32.34 -11.60
N SER A 288 2.48 31.28 -11.40
CA SER A 288 3.42 30.81 -12.39
C SER A 288 2.77 29.71 -13.24
N SER A 289 2.52 29.98 -14.51
CA SER A 289 2.14 28.95 -15.48
C SER A 289 3.43 28.36 -16.07
N ASN A 290 3.74 27.12 -15.72
CA ASN A 290 4.79 26.37 -16.39
C ASN A 290 4.16 25.50 -17.50
N VAL A 291 4.47 25.82 -18.73
CA VAL A 291 4.18 24.97 -19.89
C VAL A 291 5.43 24.16 -20.18
N ASN A 292 5.39 22.87 -19.90
CA ASN A 292 6.44 21.94 -20.34
C ASN A 292 5.99 21.31 -21.65
N GLN A 293 6.68 21.66 -22.73
CA GLN A 293 6.66 20.93 -24.00
C GLN A 293 7.84 19.95 -23.98
N THR A 294 7.57 18.67 -23.98
CA THR A 294 8.54 17.59 -24.22
C THR A 294 8.18 16.85 -25.48
#